data_d0f1b5b20499ed492e5a771d3eb0b4bc
#
_entry.id   d0f1b5b20499ed492e5a771d3eb0b4bc
#
_cell.length_a   1.000
_cell.length_b   1.000
_cell.length_c   1.000
_cell.angle_alpha   90.00
_cell.angle_beta   90.00
_cell.angle_gamma   90.00
#
_symmetry.space_group_name_H-M   'P 1'
#
loop_
_entity.id
_entity.type
_entity.pdbx_description
1 polymer ?
#
loop_
_entity_poly.entity_id
_entity_poly.type
_entity_poly.pdbx_seq_one_letter_code
_entity_poly.pdbx_strand_id
1 'polypeptide(L)'
;MNRLHKPGLLRQKLIRRSVLLGAVQGVLVFGLGVQMHRIMAGQNRFFRLLAEENRLNIRLIPPVRGLVFDRLGQPVAYNGPNYKIDMVREQAKNPETVLRRLQTLVPISDEDIATALEKMQKYRGFVPITVAQNLDWQHIAAVSINSPALPGITTELGHHRIYPQAKDFAHIVGYVGPVSDHDFKNRNDDDPLLLIPQFQIGKTGVERRIDVPLRGKAGVEQIEVNSIGRVMRVLKREEPDPGANVQLTIDNRLQAYAFERLGNESGSAVVMDLRNGDLVALVSAPTFDPNKFVHGISVTDWTEINENKYKPMLNKAITGTYPPGSTYKMVTALAALRHGIVDKGTSHRCNGFVEVFGRRFHCWNRRGHGRVALHTSLKESCDVYYYKVSQELGIERMSAMARELGLGVSHELDLPAVRSGLVPTKSWKKETHDRNWVVGDTINASIGQGFVLSSPVQLAVMTARIATGTKISPRLINAIDNRPQPVKGREPINIEPDHLETVRKAMWAVVNERGGTAGGSRLHRRDVEMAGKTGTSQVRYITREERERGVFRNEDLPWERRDHALFIGYAPADSPRFAVSVVVEHGGSGSKKAAPVARDILQKALNLAPDMNYRTVPNRKTAERASEKA
;
A
#
# COMPACT_ATOMS: atom_id res chain seq x y z
N MET A 1 -75.97 46.15 -15.78
CA MET A 1 -74.70 46.43 -16.52
C MET A 1 -73.82 45.21 -16.48
N ASN A 2 -73.70 44.56 -17.65
CA ASN A 2 -73.10 43.27 -17.89
C ASN A 2 -71.55 43.34 -17.73
N ARG A 3 -70.95 42.44 -16.92
CA ARG A 3 -69.58 42.03 -17.10
C ARG A 3 -69.47 40.69 -17.76
N LEU A 4 -69.20 40.67 -19.04
CA LEU A 4 -68.86 39.50 -19.83
C LEU A 4 -67.58 38.88 -19.35
N HIS A 5 -67.64 37.66 -18.76
CA HIS A 5 -66.51 36.80 -18.53
C HIS A 5 -66.01 36.24 -19.87
N LYS A 6 -64.70 36.45 -20.17
CA LYS A 6 -64.00 35.87 -21.33
C LYS A 6 -63.56 34.44 -21.02
N PRO A 7 -64.19 33.37 -21.50
CA PRO A 7 -63.82 31.97 -21.19
C PRO A 7 -62.53 31.49 -21.88
N GLY A 8 -61.99 32.26 -22.84
CA GLY A 8 -60.89 31.81 -23.69
C GLY A 8 -59.50 31.80 -22.98
N LEU A 9 -59.26 32.75 -22.07
CA LEU A 9 -57.94 32.89 -21.41
C LEU A 9 -57.66 31.84 -20.34
N LEU A 10 -58.68 31.36 -19.67
CA LEU A 10 -58.55 30.27 -18.67
C LEU A 10 -58.27 28.93 -19.37
N ARG A 11 -58.93 28.67 -20.50
CA ARG A 11 -58.74 27.45 -21.31
C ARG A 11 -57.32 27.38 -21.89
N GLN A 12 -56.77 28.48 -22.38
CA GLN A 12 -55.40 28.54 -22.88
C GLN A 12 -54.34 28.33 -21.77
N LYS A 13 -54.55 28.88 -20.56
CA LYS A 13 -53.66 28.65 -19.41
C LYS A 13 -53.72 27.20 -18.91
N LEU A 14 -54.90 26.58 -18.93
CA LEU A 14 -55.06 25.17 -18.58
C LEU A 14 -54.37 24.26 -19.61
N ILE A 15 -54.56 24.52 -20.89
CA ILE A 15 -53.92 23.72 -21.96
C ILE A 15 -52.37 23.87 -21.87
N ARG A 16 -51.80 25.08 -21.65
CA ARG A 16 -50.37 25.27 -21.48
C ARG A 16 -49.81 24.53 -20.26
N ARG A 17 -50.55 24.51 -19.15
CA ARG A 17 -50.13 23.77 -17.94
C ARG A 17 -50.21 22.25 -18.14
N SER A 18 -51.26 21.77 -18.85
CA SER A 18 -51.37 20.34 -19.16
C SER A 18 -50.28 19.87 -20.14
N VAL A 19 -49.92 20.72 -21.13
CA VAL A 19 -48.79 20.41 -22.04
C VAL A 19 -47.45 20.43 -21.31
N LEU A 20 -47.24 21.36 -20.41
CA LEU A 20 -46.03 21.40 -19.57
C LEU A 20 -45.93 20.19 -18.62
N LEU A 21 -47.01 19.82 -17.96
CA LEU A 21 -47.10 18.61 -17.15
C LEU A 21 -46.86 17.33 -17.96
N GLY A 22 -47.46 17.26 -19.16
CA GLY A 22 -47.26 16.14 -20.09
C GLY A 22 -45.82 16.06 -20.59
N ALA A 23 -45.15 17.19 -20.85
CA ALA A 23 -43.73 17.23 -21.22
C ALA A 23 -42.83 16.77 -20.09
N VAL A 24 -43.07 17.22 -18.85
CA VAL A 24 -42.31 16.77 -17.66
C VAL A 24 -42.52 15.28 -17.41
N GLN A 25 -43.75 14.78 -17.51
CA GLN A 25 -44.02 13.34 -17.42
C GLN A 25 -43.35 12.56 -18.55
N GLY A 26 -43.34 13.07 -19.77
CA GLY A 26 -42.67 12.47 -20.92
C GLY A 26 -41.15 12.34 -20.70
N VAL A 27 -40.52 13.39 -20.18
CA VAL A 27 -39.07 13.37 -19.82
C VAL A 27 -38.78 12.38 -18.71
N LEU A 28 -39.63 12.30 -17.68
CA LEU A 28 -39.50 11.33 -16.59
C LEU A 28 -39.67 9.89 -17.08
N VAL A 29 -40.68 9.62 -17.90
CA VAL A 29 -40.91 8.28 -18.48
C VAL A 29 -39.81 7.90 -19.46
N PHE A 30 -39.28 8.85 -20.24
CA PHE A 30 -38.13 8.64 -21.12
C PHE A 30 -36.87 8.36 -20.31
N GLY A 31 -36.60 9.14 -19.25
CA GLY A 31 -35.48 8.92 -18.32
C GLY A 31 -35.56 7.55 -17.65
N LEU A 32 -36.73 7.15 -17.17
CA LEU A 32 -36.98 5.81 -16.63
C LEU A 32 -36.78 4.72 -17.70
N GLY A 33 -37.25 4.94 -18.92
CA GLY A 33 -37.06 4.03 -20.04
C GLY A 33 -35.59 3.85 -20.43
N VAL A 34 -34.81 4.94 -20.46
CA VAL A 34 -33.37 4.90 -20.68
C VAL A 34 -32.66 4.19 -19.52
N GLN A 35 -33.06 4.46 -18.27
CA GLN A 35 -32.54 3.79 -17.09
C GLN A 35 -32.86 2.29 -17.10
N MET A 36 -34.10 1.91 -17.40
CA MET A 36 -34.50 0.50 -17.59
C MET A 36 -33.73 -0.15 -18.75
N HIS A 37 -33.57 0.56 -19.87
CA HIS A 37 -32.78 0.03 -21.00
C HIS A 37 -31.31 -0.14 -20.64
N ARG A 38 -30.69 0.79 -19.91
CA ARG A 38 -29.32 0.64 -19.36
C ARG A 38 -29.23 -0.54 -18.41
N ILE A 39 -30.18 -0.72 -17.52
CA ILE A 39 -30.26 -1.86 -16.60
C ILE A 39 -30.44 -3.16 -17.37
N MET A 40 -31.32 -3.19 -18.36
CA MET A 40 -31.60 -4.38 -19.20
C MET A 40 -30.48 -4.69 -20.21
N ALA A 41 -29.82 -3.69 -20.79
CA ALA A 41 -28.75 -3.89 -21.78
C ALA A 41 -27.38 -4.05 -21.16
N GLY A 42 -27.13 -3.47 -19.97
CA GLY A 42 -25.84 -3.49 -19.25
C GLY A 42 -25.71 -4.60 -18.22
N GLN A 43 -26.80 -5.14 -17.75
CA GLN A 43 -26.78 -6.25 -16.79
C GLN A 43 -26.94 -7.58 -17.49
N ASN A 44 -25.83 -8.22 -17.69
CA ASN A 44 -25.53 -9.64 -17.79
C ASN A 44 -26.68 -10.61 -18.10
N ARG A 45 -26.40 -11.54 -19.00
CA ARG A 45 -27.11 -12.82 -19.22
C ARG A 45 -27.65 -13.47 -17.93
N PHE A 46 -27.01 -13.20 -16.80
CA PHE A 46 -27.35 -13.67 -15.47
C PHE A 46 -28.72 -13.20 -14.97
N PHE A 47 -29.08 -11.91 -15.07
CA PHE A 47 -30.42 -11.43 -14.60
C PHE A 47 -31.57 -11.73 -15.56
N ARG A 48 -31.27 -11.96 -16.84
CA ARG A 48 -32.31 -12.47 -17.76
C ARG A 48 -32.74 -13.90 -17.44
N LEU A 49 -31.78 -14.73 -16.95
CA LEU A 49 -32.05 -16.10 -16.50
C LEU A 49 -32.86 -16.14 -15.18
N LEU A 50 -32.73 -15.13 -14.34
CA LEU A 50 -33.48 -15.03 -13.07
C LEU A 50 -34.97 -14.71 -13.28
N ALA A 51 -35.35 -14.17 -14.44
CA ALA A 51 -36.74 -13.80 -14.75
C ALA A 51 -37.57 -14.92 -15.38
N GLU A 52 -36.95 -16.01 -15.83
CA GLU A 52 -37.63 -17.14 -16.47
C GLU A 52 -37.75 -18.35 -15.52
N GLU A 53 -38.96 -18.55 -15.01
CA GLU A 53 -39.58 -19.74 -14.39
C GLU A 53 -39.17 -20.16 -12.95
N ASN A 54 -40.20 -20.26 -12.11
CA ASN A 54 -40.24 -20.68 -10.69
C ASN A 54 -39.65 -22.08 -10.34
N ARG A 55 -39.01 -22.79 -11.28
CA ARG A 55 -38.41 -24.11 -11.08
C ARG A 55 -36.90 -24.15 -11.23
N LEU A 56 -36.29 -23.10 -11.78
CA LEU A 56 -34.87 -23.08 -12.08
C LEU A 56 -34.18 -22.14 -11.10
N ASN A 57 -33.28 -22.68 -10.28
CA ASN A 57 -32.38 -21.89 -9.44
C ASN A 57 -30.99 -21.82 -10.07
N ILE A 58 -30.34 -20.67 -9.88
CA ILE A 58 -28.98 -20.45 -10.32
C ILE A 58 -28.07 -20.50 -9.09
N ARG A 59 -27.07 -21.37 -9.14
CA ARG A 59 -25.98 -21.44 -8.16
C ARG A 59 -24.73 -20.89 -8.78
N LEU A 60 -24.07 -19.95 -8.10
CA LEU A 60 -22.76 -19.44 -8.51
C LEU A 60 -21.67 -20.41 -8.09
N ILE A 61 -20.69 -20.60 -8.99
CA ILE A 61 -19.47 -21.37 -8.71
C ILE A 61 -18.34 -20.35 -8.52
N PRO A 62 -17.76 -20.26 -7.31
CA PRO A 62 -16.66 -19.35 -7.08
C PRO A 62 -15.43 -19.72 -7.92
N PRO A 63 -14.76 -18.74 -8.55
CA PRO A 63 -13.50 -18.97 -9.26
C PRO A 63 -12.34 -19.18 -8.29
N VAL A 64 -11.30 -19.88 -8.76
CA VAL A 64 -10.03 -19.95 -8.04
C VAL A 64 -9.32 -18.61 -8.16
N ARG A 65 -8.90 -18.04 -7.02
CA ARG A 65 -8.21 -16.75 -6.98
C ARG A 65 -6.82 -16.84 -7.61
N GLY A 66 -6.44 -15.83 -8.42
CA GLY A 66 -5.14 -15.74 -9.07
C GLY A 66 -3.97 -15.76 -8.07
N LEU A 67 -2.84 -16.30 -8.50
CA LEU A 67 -1.62 -16.39 -7.70
C LEU A 67 -0.83 -15.09 -7.76
N VAL A 68 -0.06 -14.80 -6.70
CA VAL A 68 0.87 -13.66 -6.68
C VAL A 68 2.30 -14.20 -6.54
N PHE A 69 3.18 -13.75 -7.43
CA PHE A 69 4.57 -14.16 -7.49
C PHE A 69 5.51 -12.98 -7.24
N ASP A 70 6.69 -13.28 -6.71
CA ASP A 70 7.79 -12.33 -6.69
C ASP A 70 8.44 -12.17 -8.08
N ARG A 71 9.49 -11.37 -8.17
CA ARG A 71 10.28 -11.16 -9.39
C ARG A 71 10.83 -12.45 -9.99
N LEU A 72 11.21 -13.41 -9.16
CA LEU A 72 11.83 -14.66 -9.55
C LEU A 72 10.83 -15.81 -9.79
N GLY A 73 9.53 -15.50 -9.76
CA GLY A 73 8.47 -16.50 -9.93
C GLY A 73 8.23 -17.38 -8.70
N GLN A 74 8.70 -16.96 -7.51
CA GLN A 74 8.35 -17.63 -6.28
C GLN A 74 6.97 -17.18 -5.82
N PRO A 75 6.05 -18.08 -5.44
CA PRO A 75 4.74 -17.70 -4.98
C PRO A 75 4.81 -16.98 -3.63
N VAL A 76 4.22 -15.79 -3.55
CA VAL A 76 4.08 -15.00 -2.31
C VAL A 76 2.64 -14.97 -1.81
N ALA A 77 1.68 -15.37 -2.66
CA ALA A 77 0.32 -15.73 -2.26
C ALA A 77 -0.21 -16.81 -3.21
N TYR A 78 -0.68 -17.91 -2.65
CA TYR A 78 -1.26 -19.03 -3.41
C TYR A 78 -2.47 -19.63 -2.68
N ASN A 79 -3.18 -20.55 -3.35
CA ASN A 79 -4.35 -21.21 -2.79
C ASN A 79 -3.97 -22.63 -2.35
N GLY A 80 -4.08 -22.89 -1.07
CA GLY A 80 -3.93 -24.22 -0.50
C GLY A 80 -5.28 -24.94 -0.34
N PRO A 81 -5.26 -26.28 -0.18
CA PRO A 81 -6.46 -27.03 0.11
C PRO A 81 -7.03 -26.60 1.46
N ASN A 82 -8.34 -26.42 1.50
CA ASN A 82 -9.11 -26.15 2.72
C ASN A 82 -10.17 -27.23 2.86
N TYR A 83 -9.90 -28.18 3.72
CA TYR A 83 -10.88 -29.21 4.01
C TYR A 83 -11.88 -28.70 5.04
N LYS A 84 -13.17 -28.80 4.69
CA LYS A 84 -14.29 -28.49 5.58
C LYS A 84 -15.21 -29.68 5.73
N ILE A 85 -15.89 -29.71 6.83
CA ILE A 85 -16.89 -30.73 7.16
C ILE A 85 -18.23 -30.03 7.28
N ASP A 86 -19.18 -30.44 6.47
CA ASP A 86 -20.56 -30.00 6.52
C ASP A 86 -21.45 -31.08 7.09
N MET A 87 -22.52 -30.68 7.78
CA MET A 87 -23.54 -31.57 8.27
C MET A 87 -24.91 -31.27 7.67
N VAL A 88 -25.57 -32.28 7.12
CA VAL A 88 -26.95 -32.24 6.64
C VAL A 88 -27.86 -32.86 7.70
N ARG A 89 -28.59 -32.01 8.44
CA ARG A 89 -29.40 -32.40 9.62
C ARG A 89 -30.39 -33.52 9.34
N GLU A 90 -31.07 -33.52 8.21
CA GLU A 90 -32.12 -34.51 7.88
C GLU A 90 -31.57 -35.94 7.71
N GLN A 91 -30.26 -36.08 7.46
CA GLN A 91 -29.59 -37.37 7.31
C GLN A 91 -29.12 -37.95 8.65
N ALA A 92 -29.18 -37.18 9.72
CA ALA A 92 -28.78 -37.56 11.07
C ALA A 92 -30.01 -37.65 11.98
N LYS A 93 -30.25 -38.86 12.58
CA LYS A 93 -31.33 -39.02 13.57
C LYS A 93 -31.15 -38.14 14.80
N ASN A 94 -29.92 -38.00 15.27
CA ASN A 94 -29.54 -37.12 16.37
C ASN A 94 -28.25 -36.36 15.99
N PRO A 95 -28.36 -35.11 15.52
CA PRO A 95 -27.23 -34.28 15.11
C PRO A 95 -26.19 -34.09 16.21
N GLU A 96 -26.60 -33.84 17.45
CA GLU A 96 -25.69 -33.61 18.58
C GLU A 96 -24.81 -34.85 18.85
N THR A 97 -25.38 -36.03 18.86
CA THR A 97 -24.61 -37.28 19.05
C THR A 97 -23.56 -37.47 17.95
N VAL A 98 -23.92 -37.14 16.71
CA VAL A 98 -22.98 -37.24 15.57
C VAL A 98 -21.87 -36.21 15.70
N LEU A 99 -22.17 -34.98 16.09
CA LEU A 99 -21.18 -33.90 16.31
C LEU A 99 -20.23 -34.23 17.47
N ARG A 100 -20.74 -34.81 18.59
CA ARG A 100 -19.90 -35.26 19.70
C ARG A 100 -18.96 -36.41 19.28
N ARG A 101 -19.42 -37.29 18.41
CA ARG A 101 -18.55 -38.32 17.82
C ARG A 101 -17.53 -37.73 16.87
N LEU A 102 -17.92 -36.75 16.04
CA LEU A 102 -17.00 -36.06 15.17
C LEU A 102 -15.90 -35.31 15.97
N GLN A 103 -16.23 -34.72 17.12
CA GLN A 103 -15.30 -34.07 18.04
C GLN A 103 -14.16 -34.97 18.52
N THR A 104 -14.35 -36.30 18.54
CA THR A 104 -13.26 -37.25 18.87
C THR A 104 -12.26 -37.48 17.74
N LEU A 105 -12.59 -37.06 16.53
CA LEU A 105 -11.78 -37.27 15.32
C LEU A 105 -11.14 -35.97 14.80
N VAL A 106 -11.75 -34.81 15.06
CA VAL A 106 -11.32 -33.51 14.58
C VAL A 106 -11.44 -32.46 15.68
N PRO A 107 -10.60 -31.39 15.66
CA PRO A 107 -10.60 -30.36 16.68
C PRO A 107 -11.81 -29.41 16.52
N ILE A 108 -12.92 -29.77 17.16
CA ILE A 108 -14.14 -28.97 17.22
C ILE A 108 -14.39 -28.58 18.67
N SER A 109 -14.60 -27.31 18.98
CA SER A 109 -14.94 -26.85 20.32
C SER A 109 -16.42 -27.10 20.67
N ASP A 110 -16.75 -27.08 21.96
CA ASP A 110 -18.15 -27.15 22.40
C ASP A 110 -18.98 -25.96 21.93
N GLU A 111 -18.34 -24.79 21.77
CA GLU A 111 -18.94 -23.58 21.24
C GLU A 111 -19.27 -23.72 19.74
N ASP A 112 -18.38 -24.34 18.96
CA ASP A 112 -18.63 -24.63 17.55
C ASP A 112 -19.80 -25.59 17.37
N ILE A 113 -19.90 -26.62 18.22
CA ILE A 113 -21.04 -27.56 18.24
C ILE A 113 -22.32 -26.82 18.54
N ALA A 114 -22.35 -25.99 19.60
CA ALA A 114 -23.53 -25.21 19.97
C ALA A 114 -23.97 -24.28 18.84
N THR A 115 -23.02 -23.59 18.23
CA THR A 115 -23.25 -22.69 17.08
C THR A 115 -23.80 -23.45 15.86
N ALA A 116 -23.25 -24.62 15.57
CA ALA A 116 -23.74 -25.46 14.48
C ALA A 116 -25.17 -25.94 14.71
N LEU A 117 -25.50 -26.38 15.94
CA LEU A 117 -26.85 -26.81 16.33
C LEU A 117 -27.85 -25.66 16.24
N GLU A 118 -27.49 -24.46 16.68
CA GLU A 118 -28.34 -23.25 16.55
C GLU A 118 -28.62 -22.93 15.07
N LYS A 119 -27.60 -22.95 14.22
CA LYS A 119 -27.77 -22.76 12.77
C LYS A 119 -28.67 -23.82 12.15
N MET A 120 -28.52 -25.09 12.53
CA MET A 120 -29.35 -26.19 12.06
C MET A 120 -30.84 -26.03 12.44
N GLN A 121 -31.17 -25.30 13.52
CA GLN A 121 -32.56 -24.98 13.88
C GLN A 121 -33.13 -23.88 12.98
N LYS A 122 -32.31 -22.91 12.58
CA LYS A 122 -32.73 -21.77 11.75
C LYS A 122 -32.92 -22.14 10.27
N TYR A 123 -32.15 -23.09 9.76
CA TYR A 123 -32.17 -23.50 8.36
C TYR A 123 -32.98 -24.78 8.12
N ARG A 124 -33.40 -25.02 6.87
CA ARG A 124 -34.10 -26.25 6.46
C ARG A 124 -33.16 -27.47 6.62
N GLY A 125 -33.73 -28.63 6.94
CA GLY A 125 -32.95 -29.82 7.29
C GLY A 125 -31.98 -30.35 6.21
N PHE A 126 -32.26 -30.07 4.95
CA PHE A 126 -31.41 -30.47 3.82
C PHE A 126 -30.25 -29.50 3.53
N VAL A 127 -30.23 -28.33 4.16
CA VAL A 127 -29.18 -27.34 3.96
C VAL A 127 -27.91 -27.80 4.69
N PRO A 128 -26.77 -27.94 3.99
CA PRO A 128 -25.51 -28.27 4.65
C PRO A 128 -25.09 -27.12 5.58
N ILE A 129 -24.69 -27.46 6.79
CA ILE A 129 -24.16 -26.51 7.79
C ILE A 129 -22.70 -26.87 8.05
N THR A 130 -21.79 -25.96 7.80
CA THR A 130 -20.37 -26.15 8.09
C THR A 130 -20.16 -26.25 9.59
N VAL A 131 -19.59 -27.37 10.04
CA VAL A 131 -19.32 -27.70 11.44
C VAL A 131 -17.83 -27.63 11.79
N ALA A 132 -16.96 -27.82 10.81
CA ALA A 132 -15.51 -27.65 10.95
C ALA A 132 -14.89 -27.20 9.63
N GLN A 133 -13.81 -26.44 9.72
CA GLN A 133 -13.06 -25.95 8.54
C GLN A 133 -11.58 -25.81 8.89
N ASN A 134 -10.75 -25.58 7.87
CA ASN A 134 -9.30 -25.45 8.02
C ASN A 134 -8.65 -26.73 8.57
N LEU A 135 -9.20 -27.88 8.16
CA LEU A 135 -8.70 -29.19 8.55
C LEU A 135 -7.58 -29.62 7.59
N ASP A 136 -6.67 -30.44 8.11
CA ASP A 136 -5.66 -31.09 7.30
C ASP A 136 -6.18 -32.41 6.70
N TRP A 137 -5.37 -33.03 5.83
CA TRP A 137 -5.69 -34.31 5.20
C TRP A 137 -5.88 -35.43 6.23
N GLN A 138 -5.14 -35.43 7.36
CA GLN A 138 -5.22 -36.47 8.37
C GLN A 138 -6.60 -36.49 9.03
N HIS A 139 -7.15 -35.33 9.34
CA HIS A 139 -8.51 -35.21 9.89
C HIS A 139 -9.56 -35.70 8.90
N ILE A 140 -9.43 -35.33 7.61
CA ILE A 140 -10.39 -35.80 6.59
C ILE A 140 -10.30 -37.29 6.36
N ALA A 141 -9.10 -37.88 6.34
CA ALA A 141 -8.92 -39.33 6.26
C ALA A 141 -9.58 -40.04 7.44
N ALA A 142 -9.41 -39.51 8.67
CA ALA A 142 -10.06 -40.06 9.87
C ALA A 142 -11.59 -40.00 9.76
N VAL A 143 -12.16 -38.86 9.29
CA VAL A 143 -13.61 -38.72 9.08
C VAL A 143 -14.12 -39.69 7.99
N SER A 144 -13.39 -39.79 6.88
CA SER A 144 -13.78 -40.65 5.75
C SER A 144 -13.81 -42.12 6.13
N ILE A 145 -12.83 -42.59 6.89
CA ILE A 145 -12.79 -43.99 7.42
C ILE A 145 -13.97 -44.24 8.36
N ASN A 146 -14.38 -43.27 9.15
CA ASN A 146 -15.48 -43.37 10.11
C ASN A 146 -16.85 -42.93 9.54
N SER A 147 -16.94 -42.64 8.23
CA SER A 147 -18.16 -42.19 7.56
C SER A 147 -19.42 -43.02 7.87
N PRO A 148 -19.38 -44.37 7.94
CA PRO A 148 -20.58 -45.17 8.30
C PRO A 148 -21.15 -44.82 9.68
N ALA A 149 -20.33 -44.32 10.58
CA ALA A 149 -20.70 -43.94 11.95
C ALA A 149 -21.06 -42.46 12.10
N LEU A 150 -20.98 -41.68 11.02
CA LEU A 150 -21.18 -40.22 10.96
C LEU A 150 -22.27 -39.86 9.94
N PRO A 151 -23.51 -40.33 10.13
CA PRO A 151 -24.58 -40.05 9.18
C PRO A 151 -24.85 -38.57 9.05
N GLY A 152 -24.96 -38.07 7.80
CA GLY A 152 -25.18 -36.66 7.48
C GLY A 152 -23.91 -35.81 7.46
N ILE A 153 -22.75 -36.34 7.77
CA ILE A 153 -21.47 -35.66 7.61
C ILE A 153 -20.97 -35.84 6.18
N THR A 154 -20.59 -34.72 5.57
CA THR A 154 -19.95 -34.68 4.25
C THR A 154 -18.67 -33.87 4.34
N THR A 155 -17.66 -34.30 3.63
CA THR A 155 -16.38 -33.57 3.52
C THR A 155 -16.33 -32.85 2.19
N GLU A 156 -15.95 -31.59 2.21
CA GLU A 156 -15.74 -30.80 1.01
C GLU A 156 -14.31 -30.27 0.94
N LEU A 157 -13.76 -30.26 -0.27
CA LEU A 157 -12.48 -29.62 -0.58
C LEU A 157 -12.74 -28.23 -1.10
N GLY A 158 -12.33 -27.22 -0.35
CA GLY A 158 -12.28 -25.84 -0.78
C GLY A 158 -10.83 -25.36 -0.94
N HIS A 159 -10.68 -24.06 -1.08
CA HIS A 159 -9.37 -23.41 -1.12
C HIS A 159 -9.31 -22.30 -0.07
N HIS A 160 -8.14 -22.11 0.54
CA HIS A 160 -7.85 -20.95 1.36
C HIS A 160 -6.56 -20.27 0.90
N ARG A 161 -6.47 -18.96 1.17
CA ARG A 161 -5.32 -18.18 0.78
C ARG A 161 -4.16 -18.42 1.73
N ILE A 162 -2.97 -18.68 1.19
CA ILE A 162 -1.72 -18.89 1.95
C ILE A 162 -0.70 -17.84 1.54
N TYR A 163 -0.02 -17.27 2.52
CA TYR A 163 1.06 -16.29 2.38
C TYR A 163 2.35 -16.91 2.96
N PRO A 164 3.17 -17.61 2.14
CA PRO A 164 4.31 -18.39 2.62
C PRO A 164 5.42 -17.54 3.25
N GLN A 165 5.63 -16.30 2.75
CA GLN A 165 6.59 -15.34 3.31
C GLN A 165 6.00 -14.50 4.43
N ALA A 166 4.75 -14.78 4.85
CA ALA A 166 4.07 -14.20 5.99
C ALA A 166 4.42 -12.71 6.22
N LYS A 167 5.25 -12.44 7.25
CA LYS A 167 5.60 -11.09 7.71
C LYS A 167 6.32 -10.24 6.67
N ASP A 168 7.17 -10.82 5.82
CA ASP A 168 8.00 -10.06 4.89
C ASP A 168 7.19 -9.37 3.80
N PHE A 169 6.06 -9.96 3.38
CA PHE A 169 5.21 -9.46 2.32
C PHE A 169 3.86 -8.91 2.80
N ALA A 170 3.57 -8.92 4.09
CA ALA A 170 2.27 -8.51 4.63
C ALA A 170 1.79 -7.14 4.14
N HIS A 171 2.68 -6.14 4.12
CA HIS A 171 2.36 -4.78 3.67
C HIS A 171 2.31 -4.61 2.15
N ILE A 172 2.86 -5.55 1.39
CA ILE A 172 2.89 -5.54 -0.07
C ILE A 172 1.67 -6.29 -0.60
N VAL A 173 1.59 -7.58 -0.30
CA VAL A 173 0.51 -8.44 -0.77
C VAL A 173 -0.79 -8.11 -0.05
N GLY A 174 -0.74 -7.86 1.25
CA GLY A 174 -1.92 -7.71 2.10
C GLY A 174 -2.51 -9.05 2.48
N TYR A 175 -3.82 -9.10 2.67
CA TYR A 175 -4.56 -10.32 2.99
C TYR A 175 -5.97 -10.28 2.43
N VAL A 176 -6.57 -11.47 2.32
CA VAL A 176 -7.98 -11.65 2.02
C VAL A 176 -8.78 -11.89 3.31
N GLY A 177 -10.05 -11.60 3.26
CA GLY A 177 -10.98 -11.90 4.34
C GLY A 177 -12.42 -11.91 3.84
N PRO A 178 -13.38 -12.44 4.64
CA PRO A 178 -14.79 -12.46 4.27
C PRO A 178 -15.34 -11.08 3.95
N VAL A 179 -16.31 -11.00 3.03
CA VAL A 179 -17.03 -9.76 2.72
C VAL A 179 -17.77 -9.29 3.97
N SER A 180 -17.69 -8.00 4.27
CA SER A 180 -18.37 -7.35 5.39
C SER A 180 -19.35 -6.27 4.89
N ASP A 181 -20.29 -5.85 5.74
CA ASP A 181 -21.22 -4.75 5.43
C ASP A 181 -20.51 -3.45 5.04
N HIS A 182 -19.33 -3.22 5.62
CA HIS A 182 -18.49 -2.07 5.27
C HIS A 182 -17.97 -2.17 3.83
N ASP A 183 -17.65 -3.38 3.36
CA ASP A 183 -17.19 -3.58 1.98
C ASP A 183 -18.29 -3.29 0.98
N PHE A 184 -19.53 -3.74 1.23
CA PHE A 184 -20.69 -3.45 0.39
C PHE A 184 -20.96 -1.95 0.26
N LYS A 185 -20.82 -1.19 1.36
CA LYS A 185 -21.09 0.25 1.36
C LYS A 185 -20.02 1.08 0.65
N ASN A 186 -18.77 0.61 0.65
CA ASN A 186 -17.62 1.41 0.21
C ASN A 186 -16.94 0.90 -1.06
N ARG A 187 -17.38 -0.23 -1.61
CA ARG A 187 -16.95 -0.73 -2.91
C ARG A 187 -18.05 -0.45 -3.93
N ASN A 188 -17.67 0.20 -5.02
CA ASN A 188 -18.54 0.36 -6.19
C ASN A 188 -18.42 -0.92 -7.06
N ASP A 189 -18.84 -2.06 -6.52
CA ASP A 189 -18.62 -3.39 -7.09
C ASP A 189 -19.90 -4.21 -6.88
N ASP A 190 -20.64 -4.41 -7.97
CA ASP A 190 -21.92 -5.14 -7.99
C ASP A 190 -21.75 -6.63 -8.35
N ASP A 191 -20.53 -7.18 -8.18
CA ASP A 191 -20.25 -8.58 -8.49
C ASP A 191 -21.07 -9.51 -7.60
N PRO A 192 -21.89 -10.40 -8.18
CA PRO A 192 -22.73 -11.33 -7.42
C PRO A 192 -21.94 -12.32 -6.54
N LEU A 193 -20.64 -12.53 -6.80
CA LEU A 193 -19.74 -13.29 -5.92
C LEU A 193 -19.69 -12.74 -4.49
N LEU A 194 -19.88 -11.43 -4.32
CA LEU A 194 -19.87 -10.78 -3.01
C LEU A 194 -21.05 -11.20 -2.12
N LEU A 195 -22.12 -11.72 -2.72
CA LEU A 195 -23.31 -12.21 -2.01
C LEU A 195 -23.13 -13.64 -1.49
N ILE A 196 -22.08 -14.37 -1.92
CA ILE A 196 -21.78 -15.71 -1.44
C ILE A 196 -21.30 -15.62 0.01
N PRO A 197 -21.94 -16.35 0.96
CA PRO A 197 -21.49 -16.37 2.34
C PRO A 197 -20.01 -16.80 2.46
N GLN A 198 -19.25 -16.07 3.29
CA GLN A 198 -17.82 -16.33 3.52
C GLN A 198 -16.92 -16.15 2.28
N PHE A 199 -17.42 -15.58 1.18
CA PHE A 199 -16.58 -15.28 0.04
C PHE A 199 -15.46 -14.30 0.43
N GLN A 200 -14.23 -14.61 0.00
CA GLN A 200 -13.05 -13.85 0.38
C GLN A 200 -12.68 -12.81 -0.67
N ILE A 201 -12.47 -11.60 -0.22
CA ILE A 201 -11.99 -10.47 -1.03
C ILE A 201 -10.71 -9.89 -0.44
N GLY A 202 -9.92 -9.22 -1.26
CA GLY A 202 -8.73 -8.51 -0.78
C GLY A 202 -9.08 -7.35 0.15
N LYS A 203 -8.48 -7.31 1.34
CA LYS A 203 -8.72 -6.29 2.38
C LYS A 203 -7.66 -5.19 2.39
N THR A 204 -6.42 -5.54 2.11
CA THR A 204 -5.27 -4.61 2.10
C THR A 204 -4.29 -4.98 0.96
N GLY A 205 -3.27 -4.16 0.75
CA GLY A 205 -2.19 -4.45 -0.19
C GLY A 205 -2.63 -4.64 -1.64
N VAL A 206 -1.83 -5.39 -2.38
CA VAL A 206 -2.09 -5.79 -3.78
C VAL A 206 -3.40 -6.58 -3.87
N GLU A 207 -3.68 -7.45 -2.89
CA GLU A 207 -4.94 -8.22 -2.80
C GLU A 207 -6.17 -7.31 -2.91
N ARG A 208 -6.15 -6.14 -2.26
CA ARG A 208 -7.24 -5.15 -2.33
C ARG A 208 -7.20 -4.34 -3.62
N ARG A 209 -6.02 -3.86 -4.01
CA ARG A 209 -5.88 -2.90 -5.11
C ARG A 209 -6.30 -3.47 -6.45
N ILE A 210 -5.97 -4.74 -6.68
CA ILE A 210 -6.31 -5.46 -7.91
C ILE A 210 -7.19 -6.69 -7.61
N ASP A 211 -8.09 -6.56 -6.64
CA ASP A 211 -8.99 -7.66 -6.22
C ASP A 211 -9.81 -8.22 -7.38
N VAL A 212 -10.40 -7.38 -8.23
CA VAL A 212 -11.23 -7.82 -9.36
C VAL A 212 -10.48 -8.73 -10.35
N PRO A 213 -9.29 -8.35 -10.86
CA PRO A 213 -8.47 -9.27 -11.66
C PRO A 213 -8.08 -10.55 -10.94
N LEU A 214 -7.68 -10.46 -9.66
CA LEU A 214 -7.29 -11.62 -8.86
C LEU A 214 -8.47 -12.55 -8.53
N ARG A 215 -9.67 -11.99 -8.37
CA ARG A 215 -10.89 -12.73 -8.02
C ARG A 215 -11.34 -13.67 -9.13
N GLY A 216 -11.22 -13.26 -10.40
CA GLY A 216 -11.75 -13.98 -11.54
C GLY A 216 -13.25 -13.73 -11.77
N LYS A 217 -13.90 -14.61 -12.50
CA LYS A 217 -15.33 -14.50 -12.81
C LYS A 217 -16.06 -15.76 -12.37
N ALA A 218 -17.27 -15.58 -11.81
CA ALA A 218 -18.14 -16.68 -11.40
C ALA A 218 -18.47 -17.62 -12.56
N GLY A 219 -18.46 -18.90 -12.29
CA GLY A 219 -19.18 -19.91 -13.06
C GLY A 219 -20.66 -19.95 -12.65
N VAL A 220 -21.48 -20.59 -13.43
CA VAL A 220 -22.92 -20.68 -13.23
C VAL A 220 -23.38 -22.12 -13.34
N GLU A 221 -24.12 -22.58 -12.35
CA GLU A 221 -24.76 -23.88 -12.33
C GLU A 221 -26.27 -23.68 -12.30
N GLN A 222 -26.96 -24.15 -13.33
CA GLN A 222 -28.41 -24.14 -13.39
C GLN A 222 -28.93 -25.43 -12.79
N ILE A 223 -29.64 -25.34 -11.68
CA ILE A 223 -30.15 -26.48 -10.91
C ILE A 223 -31.67 -26.52 -10.91
N GLU A 224 -32.24 -27.70 -11.06
CA GLU A 224 -33.65 -27.94 -10.84
C GLU A 224 -33.89 -28.26 -9.37
N VAL A 225 -34.82 -27.57 -8.74
CA VAL A 225 -35.20 -27.76 -7.35
C VAL A 225 -36.64 -28.20 -7.21
N ASN A 226 -36.97 -29.00 -6.20
CA ASN A 226 -38.34 -29.34 -5.85
C ASN A 226 -39.02 -28.18 -5.08
N SER A 227 -40.30 -28.34 -4.76
CA SER A 227 -41.15 -27.33 -4.08
C SER A 227 -40.61 -26.90 -2.69
N ILE A 228 -39.72 -27.65 -2.08
CA ILE A 228 -39.07 -27.32 -0.79
C ILE A 228 -37.66 -26.76 -0.98
N GLY A 229 -37.15 -26.64 -2.23
CA GLY A 229 -35.85 -26.07 -2.55
C GLY A 229 -34.68 -27.07 -2.55
N ARG A 230 -34.94 -28.39 -2.51
CA ARG A 230 -33.91 -29.42 -2.62
C ARG A 230 -33.49 -29.57 -4.08
N VAL A 231 -32.17 -29.56 -4.34
CA VAL A 231 -31.59 -29.81 -5.67
C VAL A 231 -31.93 -31.25 -6.13
N MET A 232 -32.57 -31.33 -7.30
CA MET A 232 -32.95 -32.60 -7.92
C MET A 232 -31.92 -33.04 -8.97
N ARG A 233 -31.44 -32.11 -9.79
CA ARG A 233 -30.39 -32.35 -10.78
C ARG A 233 -29.76 -31.04 -11.25
N VAL A 234 -28.55 -31.12 -11.80
CA VAL A 234 -27.88 -30.05 -12.52
C VAL A 234 -28.30 -30.12 -13.99
N LEU A 235 -28.80 -29.04 -14.53
CA LEU A 235 -29.28 -28.94 -15.93
C LEU A 235 -28.18 -28.44 -16.85
N LYS A 236 -27.45 -27.39 -16.41
CA LYS A 236 -26.35 -26.79 -17.16
C LYS A 236 -25.28 -26.31 -16.19
N ARG A 237 -24.00 -26.44 -16.58
CA ARG A 237 -22.87 -25.94 -15.82
C ARG A 237 -21.94 -25.16 -16.75
N GLU A 238 -21.60 -23.95 -16.35
CA GLU A 238 -20.58 -23.11 -16.96
C GLU A 238 -19.45 -22.94 -15.93
N GLU A 239 -18.25 -23.38 -16.29
CA GLU A 239 -17.11 -23.31 -15.38
C GLU A 239 -16.68 -21.86 -15.10
N PRO A 240 -16.16 -21.54 -13.90
CA PRO A 240 -15.68 -20.21 -13.59
C PRO A 240 -14.39 -19.88 -14.36
N ASP A 241 -14.20 -18.59 -14.67
CA ASP A 241 -12.93 -18.08 -15.16
C ASP A 241 -11.99 -17.81 -13.98
N PRO A 242 -10.86 -18.50 -13.82
CA PRO A 242 -9.94 -18.26 -12.71
C PRO A 242 -9.35 -16.85 -12.72
N GLY A 243 -8.94 -16.38 -11.56
CA GLY A 243 -8.29 -15.09 -11.40
C GLY A 243 -6.94 -15.00 -12.13
N ALA A 244 -6.59 -13.79 -12.56
CA ALA A 244 -5.33 -13.51 -13.22
C ALA A 244 -4.14 -13.64 -12.25
N ASN A 245 -3.06 -14.26 -12.70
CA ASN A 245 -1.82 -14.33 -11.95
C ASN A 245 -1.05 -13.00 -12.04
N VAL A 246 -0.40 -12.62 -10.94
CA VAL A 246 0.31 -11.35 -10.82
C VAL A 246 1.76 -11.58 -10.49
N GLN A 247 2.66 -10.92 -11.22
CA GLN A 247 4.08 -10.90 -10.90
C GLN A 247 4.49 -9.52 -10.38
N LEU A 248 5.04 -9.51 -9.17
CA LEU A 248 5.57 -8.31 -8.52
C LEU A 248 6.99 -7.99 -9.01
N THR A 249 7.42 -6.76 -8.74
CA THR A 249 8.80 -6.31 -8.99
C THR A 249 9.74 -6.63 -7.84
N ILE A 250 9.22 -7.02 -6.69
CA ILE A 250 9.95 -7.32 -5.46
C ILE A 250 10.79 -8.59 -5.61
N ASP A 251 12.03 -8.56 -5.14
CA ASP A 251 12.89 -9.73 -4.98
C ASP A 251 12.80 -10.21 -3.53
N ASN A 252 12.25 -11.40 -3.30
CA ASN A 252 12.02 -11.95 -1.96
C ASN A 252 13.31 -11.99 -1.11
N ARG A 253 14.45 -12.32 -1.72
CA ARG A 253 15.75 -12.40 -1.03
C ARG A 253 16.20 -11.05 -0.48
N LEU A 254 15.96 -9.97 -1.25
CA LEU A 254 16.28 -8.61 -0.84
C LEU A 254 15.26 -8.09 0.18
N GLN A 255 13.98 -8.41 -0.03
CA GLN A 255 12.88 -8.04 0.88
C GLN A 255 13.11 -8.60 2.28
N ALA A 256 13.35 -9.91 2.38
CA ALA A 256 13.62 -10.59 3.65
C ALA A 256 14.89 -10.03 4.34
N TYR A 257 15.96 -9.84 3.58
CA TYR A 257 17.19 -9.25 4.11
C TYR A 257 16.99 -7.82 4.63
N ALA A 258 16.27 -6.99 3.88
CA ALA A 258 16.01 -5.62 4.29
C ALA A 258 15.12 -5.54 5.54
N PHE A 259 14.16 -6.47 5.67
CA PHE A 259 13.34 -6.62 6.87
C PHE A 259 14.21 -7.03 8.09
N GLU A 260 15.05 -8.05 7.92
CA GLU A 260 15.99 -8.49 8.96
C GLU A 260 16.94 -7.35 9.40
N ARG A 261 17.44 -6.53 8.45
CA ARG A 261 18.36 -5.41 8.75
C ARG A 261 17.69 -4.27 9.52
N LEU A 262 16.40 -4.06 9.39
CA LEU A 262 15.65 -3.15 10.28
C LEU A 262 15.51 -3.74 11.69
N GLY A 263 15.49 -5.06 11.83
CA GLY A 263 15.43 -5.75 13.11
C GLY A 263 14.22 -5.33 13.94
N ASN A 264 14.45 -4.96 15.19
CA ASN A 264 13.40 -4.52 16.12
C ASN A 264 13.07 -3.02 16.03
N GLU A 265 13.65 -2.31 15.06
CA GLU A 265 13.36 -0.88 14.87
C GLU A 265 11.99 -0.69 14.22
N SER A 266 11.29 0.38 14.60
CA SER A 266 10.12 0.84 13.86
C SER A 266 10.59 1.71 12.69
N GLY A 267 10.19 1.36 11.46
CA GLY A 267 10.65 2.12 10.31
C GLY A 267 10.34 1.47 8.96
N SER A 268 11.06 1.91 7.95
CA SER A 268 10.90 1.42 6.58
C SER A 268 12.19 1.46 5.78
N ALA A 269 12.30 0.58 4.79
CA ALA A 269 13.33 0.58 3.76
C ALA A 269 12.70 0.40 2.38
N VAL A 270 13.06 1.26 1.44
CA VAL A 270 12.58 1.21 0.05
C VAL A 270 13.79 1.15 -0.87
N VAL A 271 13.82 0.18 -1.77
CA VAL A 271 14.88 0.04 -2.79
C VAL A 271 14.26 0.06 -4.18
N MET A 272 14.78 0.92 -5.04
CA MET A 272 14.29 1.14 -6.39
C MET A 272 15.38 0.85 -7.43
N ASP A 273 15.08 0.03 -8.42
CA ASP A 273 15.94 -0.21 -9.58
C ASP A 273 15.85 0.98 -10.55
N LEU A 274 16.97 1.65 -10.79
CA LEU A 274 17.04 2.89 -11.56
C LEU A 274 16.95 2.67 -13.08
N ARG A 275 16.96 1.44 -13.55
CA ARG A 275 16.77 1.14 -14.99
C ARG A 275 15.32 1.30 -15.43
N ASN A 276 14.35 1.05 -14.52
CA ASN A 276 12.95 0.95 -14.90
C ASN A 276 11.95 1.40 -13.82
N GLY A 277 12.43 1.81 -12.64
CA GLY A 277 11.58 2.24 -11.54
C GLY A 277 11.01 1.11 -10.68
N ASP A 278 11.41 -0.13 -10.92
CA ASP A 278 10.93 -1.26 -10.13
C ASP A 278 11.30 -1.12 -8.66
N LEU A 279 10.32 -1.22 -7.78
CA LEU A 279 10.57 -1.43 -6.37
C LEU A 279 11.05 -2.87 -6.18
N VAL A 280 12.31 -3.05 -5.81
CA VAL A 280 12.90 -4.38 -5.59
C VAL A 280 12.86 -4.80 -4.13
N ALA A 281 12.62 -3.84 -3.22
CA ALA A 281 12.23 -4.06 -1.83
C ALA A 281 11.37 -2.89 -1.33
N LEU A 282 10.35 -3.22 -0.52
CA LEU A 282 9.42 -2.27 0.10
C LEU A 282 9.06 -2.78 1.50
N VAL A 283 9.86 -2.38 2.49
CA VAL A 283 9.75 -2.87 3.86
C VAL A 283 9.11 -1.87 4.79
N SER A 284 8.21 -2.34 5.62
CA SER A 284 7.65 -1.63 6.79
C SER A 284 7.75 -2.52 8.02
N ALA A 285 8.41 -2.04 9.06
CA ALA A 285 8.64 -2.77 10.31
C ALA A 285 8.14 -1.96 11.54
N PRO A 286 7.66 -2.64 12.60
CA PRO A 286 7.28 -4.05 12.62
C PRO A 286 6.10 -4.33 11.70
N THR A 287 5.78 -5.60 11.51
CA THR A 287 4.74 -6.08 10.62
C THR A 287 3.84 -7.11 11.33
N PHE A 288 2.92 -7.69 10.60
CA PHE A 288 1.96 -8.69 11.09
C PHE A 288 1.99 -9.94 10.20
N ASP A 289 1.37 -11.04 10.65
CA ASP A 289 1.18 -12.24 9.83
C ASP A 289 -0.18 -12.16 9.11
N PRO A 290 -0.21 -12.06 7.76
CA PRO A 290 -1.44 -11.97 6.99
C PRO A 290 -2.27 -13.27 7.07
N ASN A 291 -1.66 -14.44 7.34
CA ASN A 291 -2.38 -15.70 7.46
C ASN A 291 -3.37 -15.69 8.63
N LYS A 292 -3.09 -14.94 9.70
CA LYS A 292 -4.01 -14.80 10.85
C LYS A 292 -5.34 -14.14 10.51
N PHE A 293 -5.43 -13.46 9.36
CA PHE A 293 -6.62 -12.70 8.94
C PHE A 293 -7.52 -13.46 7.97
N VAL A 294 -7.02 -14.50 7.32
CA VAL A 294 -7.72 -15.24 6.24
C VAL A 294 -9.07 -15.79 6.69
N HIS A 295 -9.16 -16.29 7.90
CA HIS A 295 -10.37 -16.87 8.47
C HIS A 295 -11.00 -16.04 9.59
N GLY A 296 -10.52 -14.82 9.77
CA GLY A 296 -10.81 -13.98 10.93
C GLY A 296 -9.69 -14.05 11.96
N ILE A 297 -9.36 -12.90 12.53
CA ILE A 297 -8.31 -12.80 13.55
C ILE A 297 -8.90 -13.03 14.94
N SER A 298 -8.18 -13.73 15.81
CA SER A 298 -8.57 -13.87 17.21
C SER A 298 -8.54 -12.53 17.96
N VAL A 299 -9.37 -12.39 19.00
CA VAL A 299 -9.39 -11.18 19.85
C VAL A 299 -8.01 -10.94 20.47
N THR A 300 -7.33 -11.99 20.91
CA THR A 300 -5.99 -11.92 21.50
C THR A 300 -4.96 -11.39 20.50
N ASP A 301 -4.89 -11.99 19.30
CA ASP A 301 -3.96 -11.54 18.25
C ASP A 301 -4.24 -10.11 17.79
N TRP A 302 -5.53 -9.76 17.68
CA TRP A 302 -5.95 -8.40 17.32
C TRP A 302 -5.53 -7.38 18.36
N THR A 303 -5.74 -7.67 19.64
CA THR A 303 -5.35 -6.80 20.74
C THR A 303 -3.84 -6.58 20.76
N GLU A 304 -3.04 -7.65 20.63
CA GLU A 304 -1.59 -7.57 20.57
C GLU A 304 -1.11 -6.64 19.42
N ILE A 305 -1.68 -6.79 18.24
CA ILE A 305 -1.33 -5.97 17.07
C ILE A 305 -1.79 -4.52 17.25
N ASN A 306 -3.01 -4.29 17.73
CA ASN A 306 -3.62 -2.97 17.80
C ASN A 306 -3.03 -2.10 18.92
N GLU A 307 -2.69 -2.70 20.05
CA GLU A 307 -2.08 -2.02 21.19
C GLU A 307 -0.56 -1.81 21.04
N ASN A 308 0.05 -2.42 20.04
CA ASN A 308 1.47 -2.27 19.79
C ASN A 308 1.81 -0.82 19.42
N LYS A 309 2.64 -0.17 20.26
CA LYS A 309 3.04 1.24 20.07
C LYS A 309 3.72 1.52 18.73
N TYR A 310 4.33 0.53 18.13
CA TYR A 310 4.98 0.62 16.82
C TYR A 310 4.05 0.43 15.62
N LYS A 311 2.74 0.25 15.86
CA LYS A 311 1.67 0.18 14.85
C LYS A 311 2.00 -0.76 13.68
N PRO A 312 2.03 -2.08 13.90
CA PRO A 312 2.41 -3.06 12.88
C PRO A 312 1.52 -3.05 11.62
N MET A 313 0.24 -2.66 11.75
CA MET A 313 -0.70 -2.57 10.61
C MET A 313 -0.43 -1.40 9.66
N LEU A 314 0.36 -0.41 10.09
CA LEU A 314 0.65 0.77 9.29
C LEU A 314 1.77 0.48 8.28
N ASN A 315 1.47 0.58 6.98
CA ASN A 315 2.52 0.54 5.95
C ASN A 315 3.32 1.85 5.95
N LYS A 316 4.38 1.90 6.76
CA LYS A 316 5.21 3.09 6.94
C LYS A 316 5.92 3.54 5.67
N ALA A 317 6.17 2.63 4.73
CA ALA A 317 6.87 2.95 3.49
C ALA A 317 6.08 3.88 2.56
N ILE A 318 4.74 3.75 2.54
CA ILE A 318 3.85 4.50 1.64
C ILE A 318 2.86 5.42 2.35
N THR A 319 2.48 5.08 3.60
CA THR A 319 1.49 5.83 4.38
C THR A 319 2.15 6.71 5.44
N GLY A 320 3.29 6.30 5.97
CA GLY A 320 4.08 7.10 6.91
C GLY A 320 4.59 8.37 6.22
N THR A 321 4.36 9.52 6.85
CA THR A 321 4.88 10.82 6.37
C THR A 321 5.72 11.44 7.45
N TYR A 322 6.97 11.76 7.10
CA TYR A 322 7.99 12.25 8.02
C TYR A 322 8.59 13.55 7.49
N PRO A 323 8.97 14.49 8.36
CA PRO A 323 9.80 15.60 7.91
C PRO A 323 11.11 15.03 7.34
N PRO A 324 11.49 15.35 6.09
CA PRO A 324 12.66 14.75 5.45
C PRO A 324 13.99 15.19 6.07
N GLY A 325 14.00 16.26 6.86
CA GLY A 325 15.20 16.81 7.46
C GLY A 325 16.26 17.13 6.41
N SER A 326 17.52 16.94 6.74
CA SER A 326 18.64 17.26 5.85
C SER A 326 18.65 16.54 4.50
N THR A 327 17.78 15.54 4.28
CA THR A 327 17.62 14.93 2.95
C THR A 327 16.91 15.87 1.96
N TYR A 328 16.24 16.91 2.45
CA TYR A 328 15.61 17.94 1.62
C TYR A 328 16.60 18.99 1.09
N LYS A 329 17.81 19.07 1.65
CA LYS A 329 18.81 20.07 1.26
C LYS A 329 19.22 20.00 -0.22
N MET A 330 19.12 18.82 -0.85
CA MET A 330 19.31 18.69 -2.30
C MET A 330 18.24 19.45 -3.09
N VAL A 331 16.99 19.43 -2.61
CA VAL A 331 15.89 20.21 -3.22
C VAL A 331 16.22 21.70 -3.17
N THR A 332 16.61 22.19 -2.01
CA THR A 332 16.96 23.62 -1.80
C THR A 332 18.19 24.01 -2.64
N ALA A 333 19.21 23.14 -2.69
CA ALA A 333 20.41 23.36 -3.51
C ALA A 333 20.10 23.44 -5.00
N LEU A 334 19.35 22.48 -5.53
CA LEU A 334 18.96 22.43 -6.96
C LEU A 334 18.06 23.63 -7.32
N ALA A 335 17.13 24.01 -6.44
CA ALA A 335 16.31 25.19 -6.64
C ALA A 335 17.14 26.47 -6.68
N ALA A 336 18.11 26.61 -5.77
CA ALA A 336 19.00 27.78 -5.70
C ALA A 336 19.93 27.88 -6.92
N LEU A 337 20.49 26.77 -7.38
CA LEU A 337 21.28 26.67 -8.61
C LEU A 337 20.43 27.07 -9.84
N ARG A 338 19.24 26.49 -10.00
CA ARG A 338 18.32 26.78 -11.12
C ARG A 338 17.99 28.27 -11.24
N HIS A 339 17.85 28.96 -10.11
CA HIS A 339 17.47 30.38 -10.09
C HIS A 339 18.66 31.33 -9.97
N GLY A 340 19.90 30.82 -10.11
CA GLY A 340 21.12 31.63 -10.07
C GLY A 340 21.40 32.31 -8.73
N ILE A 341 20.78 31.86 -7.64
CA ILE A 341 20.98 32.38 -6.27
C ILE A 341 22.32 31.91 -5.71
N VAL A 342 22.74 30.73 -6.11
CA VAL A 342 24.07 30.20 -5.79
C VAL A 342 24.69 29.57 -7.03
N ASP A 343 26.01 29.57 -7.05
CA ASP A 343 26.88 28.82 -7.94
C ASP A 343 27.81 27.88 -7.14
N LYS A 344 28.74 27.20 -7.83
CA LYS A 344 29.71 26.30 -7.20
C LYS A 344 30.64 27.01 -6.20
N GLY A 345 30.89 28.33 -6.40
CA GLY A 345 31.79 29.16 -5.60
C GLY A 345 31.10 29.91 -4.47
N THR A 346 29.78 30.05 -4.54
CA THR A 346 29.00 30.81 -3.54
C THR A 346 29.18 30.23 -2.15
N SER A 347 29.71 31.02 -1.23
CA SER A 347 30.05 30.58 0.13
C SER A 347 29.44 31.49 1.20
N HIS A 348 29.03 30.86 2.30
CA HIS A 348 28.52 31.52 3.49
C HIS A 348 29.30 31.12 4.73
N ARG A 349 29.45 32.08 5.69
CA ARG A 349 30.06 31.76 6.99
C ARG A 349 29.01 31.20 7.94
N CYS A 350 29.31 30.05 8.53
CA CYS A 350 28.54 29.39 9.56
C CYS A 350 29.25 29.51 10.92
N ASN A 351 28.69 30.30 11.82
CA ASN A 351 29.17 30.47 13.20
C ASN A 351 28.32 29.63 14.20
N GLY A 352 27.63 28.56 13.72
CA GLY A 352 26.76 27.72 14.52
C GLY A 352 25.30 28.17 14.61
N PHE A 353 24.97 29.38 14.12
CA PHE A 353 23.60 29.88 14.02
C PHE A 353 23.52 31.04 13.01
N VAL A 354 22.28 31.39 12.65
CA VAL A 354 21.93 32.65 11.99
C VAL A 354 20.80 33.31 12.77
N GLU A 355 20.87 34.63 12.88
CA GLU A 355 19.81 35.42 13.52
C GLU A 355 18.94 36.11 12.46
N VAL A 356 17.62 35.89 12.55
CA VAL A 356 16.65 36.44 11.63
C VAL A 356 15.48 36.99 12.46
N PHE A 357 15.20 38.29 12.35
CA PHE A 357 14.16 38.98 13.12
C PHE A 357 14.24 38.71 14.65
N GLY A 358 15.44 38.77 15.22
CA GLY A 358 15.66 38.58 16.65
C GLY A 358 15.56 37.08 17.12
N ARG A 359 15.33 36.15 16.20
CA ARG A 359 15.27 34.73 16.50
C ARG A 359 16.51 34.02 15.95
N ARG A 360 17.13 33.16 16.79
CA ARG A 360 18.28 32.35 16.40
C ARG A 360 17.83 30.99 15.83
N PHE A 361 18.32 30.72 14.62
CA PHE A 361 18.20 29.41 13.96
C PHE A 361 19.57 28.73 14.03
N HIS A 362 19.64 27.62 14.75
CA HIS A 362 20.90 26.96 15.06
C HIS A 362 21.27 25.91 14.01
N CYS A 363 22.58 25.82 13.73
CA CYS A 363 23.16 24.67 13.04
C CYS A 363 23.28 23.48 14.01
N TRP A 364 23.26 22.25 13.48
CA TRP A 364 23.55 21.07 14.27
C TRP A 364 24.97 21.13 14.88
N ASN A 365 25.95 21.66 14.15
CA ASN A 365 27.28 21.94 14.67
C ASN A 365 27.27 23.32 15.36
N ARG A 366 27.26 23.33 16.69
CA ARG A 366 27.19 24.53 17.52
C ARG A 366 28.43 25.41 17.44
N ARG A 367 29.60 24.82 17.11
CA ARG A 367 30.83 25.56 16.89
C ARG A 367 30.89 26.23 15.52
N GLY A 368 29.97 25.88 14.64
CA GLY A 368 29.96 26.33 13.25
C GLY A 368 30.87 25.49 12.34
N HIS A 369 30.70 25.70 11.04
CA HIS A 369 31.47 25.03 9.99
C HIS A 369 32.50 25.98 9.33
N GLY A 370 32.59 27.24 9.81
CA GLY A 370 33.42 28.26 9.16
C GLY A 370 32.87 28.71 7.81
N ARG A 371 33.73 28.88 6.82
CA ARG A 371 33.35 29.23 5.45
C ARG A 371 32.93 27.98 4.70
N VAL A 372 31.68 27.96 4.21
CA VAL A 372 31.03 26.79 3.61
C VAL A 372 30.54 27.16 2.21
N ALA A 373 31.01 26.45 1.20
CA ALA A 373 30.47 26.47 -0.16
C ALA A 373 29.43 25.36 -0.36
N LEU A 374 28.73 25.34 -1.50
CA LEU A 374 27.65 24.40 -1.80
C LEU A 374 28.06 22.94 -1.58
N HIS A 375 29.21 22.50 -2.11
CA HIS A 375 29.74 21.15 -1.94
C HIS A 375 29.90 20.79 -0.46
N THR A 376 30.63 21.62 0.30
CA THR A 376 30.85 21.40 1.72
C THR A 376 29.56 21.48 2.54
N SER A 377 28.60 22.33 2.12
CA SER A 377 27.31 22.47 2.82
C SER A 377 26.49 21.17 2.80
N LEU A 378 26.51 20.44 1.68
CA LEU A 378 25.87 19.12 1.55
C LEU A 378 26.68 18.03 2.25
N LYS A 379 28.01 18.02 2.05
CA LYS A 379 28.93 17.05 2.65
C LYS A 379 28.83 17.01 4.18
N GLU A 380 28.93 18.18 4.80
CA GLU A 380 28.90 18.36 6.26
C GLU A 380 27.51 18.69 6.80
N SER A 381 26.52 18.73 5.91
CA SER A 381 25.12 19.01 6.27
C SER A 381 24.91 20.34 7.01
N CYS A 382 25.57 21.43 6.61
CA CYS A 382 25.46 22.74 7.24
C CYS A 382 24.05 23.33 7.12
N ASP A 383 23.35 23.58 8.23
CA ASP A 383 22.00 24.18 8.20
C ASP A 383 22.05 25.66 7.87
N VAL A 384 23.01 26.39 8.42
CA VAL A 384 23.14 27.87 8.24
C VAL A 384 23.31 28.27 6.78
N TYR A 385 23.99 27.44 5.97
CA TYR A 385 24.09 27.69 4.53
C TYR A 385 22.69 27.79 3.89
N TYR A 386 21.83 26.81 4.17
CA TYR A 386 20.48 26.72 3.62
C TYR A 386 19.54 27.76 4.23
N TYR A 387 19.70 28.12 5.49
CA TYR A 387 18.96 29.23 6.10
C TYR A 387 19.19 30.56 5.39
N LYS A 388 20.45 30.82 5.00
CA LYS A 388 20.79 32.03 4.27
C LYS A 388 20.27 32.01 2.85
N VAL A 389 20.52 30.95 2.11
CA VAL A 389 20.08 30.76 0.71
C VAL A 389 18.57 30.81 0.59
N SER A 390 17.84 30.23 1.54
CA SER A 390 16.39 30.15 1.47
C SER A 390 15.66 31.48 1.62
N GLN A 391 16.27 32.48 2.26
CA GLN A 391 15.66 33.79 2.43
C GLN A 391 15.50 34.54 1.09
N GLU A 392 16.44 34.34 0.17
CA GLU A 392 16.37 34.85 -1.19
C GLU A 392 15.57 33.93 -2.13
N LEU A 393 15.72 32.64 -1.96
CA LEU A 393 15.06 31.62 -2.79
C LEU A 393 13.52 31.65 -2.63
N GLY A 394 13.05 31.69 -1.39
CA GLY A 394 11.63 31.64 -1.06
C GLY A 394 11.00 30.25 -1.20
N ILE A 395 9.82 30.08 -0.57
CA ILE A 395 9.16 28.76 -0.49
C ILE A 395 8.62 28.28 -1.84
N GLU A 396 8.11 29.17 -2.69
CA GLU A 396 7.47 28.75 -3.95
C GLU A 396 8.46 28.07 -4.90
N ARG A 397 9.68 28.62 -5.03
CA ARG A 397 10.74 28.03 -5.86
C ARG A 397 11.23 26.70 -5.30
N MET A 398 11.35 26.57 -3.95
CA MET A 398 11.66 25.31 -3.29
C MET A 398 10.56 24.26 -3.51
N SER A 399 9.31 24.66 -3.38
CA SER A 399 8.16 23.77 -3.53
C SER A 399 7.99 23.28 -4.98
N ALA A 400 8.25 24.14 -5.96
CA ALA A 400 8.27 23.75 -7.37
C ALA A 400 9.36 22.69 -7.65
N MET A 401 10.58 22.89 -7.14
CA MET A 401 11.67 21.92 -7.26
C MET A 401 11.37 20.61 -6.54
N ALA A 402 10.75 20.67 -5.36
CA ALA A 402 10.36 19.48 -4.61
C ALA A 402 9.38 18.60 -5.41
N ARG A 403 8.38 19.21 -6.05
CA ARG A 403 7.42 18.49 -6.91
C ARG A 403 8.09 17.92 -8.16
N GLU A 404 9.01 18.63 -8.78
CA GLU A 404 9.82 18.14 -9.91
C GLU A 404 10.59 16.88 -9.51
N LEU A 405 11.11 16.86 -8.29
CA LEU A 405 11.84 15.72 -7.74
C LEU A 405 10.92 14.61 -7.16
N GLY A 406 9.59 14.78 -7.24
CA GLY A 406 8.62 13.75 -6.83
C GLY A 406 8.14 13.81 -5.39
N LEU A 407 8.43 14.89 -4.65
CA LEU A 407 7.86 15.14 -3.33
C LEU A 407 6.54 15.90 -3.43
N GLY A 408 5.62 15.70 -2.49
CA GLY A 408 4.34 16.39 -2.46
C GLY A 408 3.38 16.01 -3.58
N VAL A 409 3.64 14.91 -4.29
CA VAL A 409 2.81 14.36 -5.36
C VAL A 409 2.45 12.91 -5.06
N SER A 410 1.28 12.48 -5.52
CA SER A 410 0.89 11.07 -5.42
C SER A 410 1.61 10.26 -6.50
N HIS A 411 2.24 9.18 -6.10
CA HIS A 411 2.79 8.18 -7.02
C HIS A 411 1.77 7.06 -7.21
N GLU A 412 1.48 6.72 -8.46
CA GLU A 412 0.63 5.59 -8.80
C GLU A 412 1.38 4.28 -8.48
N LEU A 413 1.11 3.75 -7.31
CA LEU A 413 1.50 2.41 -6.90
C LEU A 413 0.24 1.55 -6.84
N ASP A 414 0.40 0.26 -7.17
CA ASP A 414 -0.69 -0.71 -7.08
C ASP A 414 -0.92 -1.15 -5.62
N LEU A 415 -1.01 -0.15 -4.74
CA LEU A 415 -1.28 -0.27 -3.31
C LEU A 415 -2.33 0.78 -2.89
N PRO A 416 -3.19 0.44 -1.93
CA PRO A 416 -4.12 1.42 -1.37
C PRO A 416 -3.41 2.42 -0.45
N ALA A 417 -4.02 3.59 -0.26
CA ALA A 417 -3.63 4.58 0.74
C ALA A 417 -2.20 5.17 0.60
N VAL A 418 -1.65 5.24 -0.62
CA VAL A 418 -0.39 5.94 -0.89
C VAL A 418 -0.57 7.43 -0.61
N ARG A 419 0.22 7.97 0.31
CA ARG A 419 0.15 9.39 0.67
C ARG A 419 1.08 10.25 -0.16
N SER A 420 0.58 11.43 -0.55
CA SER A 420 1.35 12.43 -1.30
C SER A 420 2.34 13.23 -0.45
N GLY A 421 2.38 13.03 0.89
CA GLY A 421 3.16 13.91 1.75
C GLY A 421 2.62 15.35 1.72
N LEU A 422 3.49 16.31 2.09
CA LEU A 422 3.16 17.72 2.08
C LEU A 422 4.37 18.54 1.64
N VAL A 423 4.22 19.29 0.54
CA VAL A 423 5.14 20.33 0.09
C VAL A 423 4.38 21.65 0.19
N PRO A 424 4.64 22.44 1.25
CA PRO A 424 3.84 23.63 1.57
C PRO A 424 4.08 24.76 0.58
N THR A 425 3.05 25.61 0.40
CA THR A 425 3.09 26.90 -0.31
C THR A 425 2.52 27.99 0.57
N LYS A 426 2.65 29.25 0.16
CA LYS A 426 2.00 30.37 0.87
C LYS A 426 0.48 30.23 0.88
N SER A 427 -0.10 29.86 -0.27
CA SER A 427 -1.54 29.62 -0.42
C SER A 427 -2.02 28.50 0.49
N TRP A 428 -1.32 27.34 0.46
CA TRP A 428 -1.66 26.21 1.31
C TRP A 428 -1.74 26.61 2.80
N LYS A 429 -0.76 27.37 3.31
CA LYS A 429 -0.76 27.77 4.72
C LYS A 429 -1.92 28.72 5.03
N LYS A 430 -2.24 29.65 4.12
CA LYS A 430 -3.38 30.57 4.28
C LYS A 430 -4.70 29.81 4.30
N GLU A 431 -4.89 28.85 3.39
CA GLU A 431 -6.10 28.04 3.26
C GLU A 431 -6.30 27.08 4.45
N THR A 432 -5.21 26.42 4.90
CA THR A 432 -5.29 25.34 5.91
C THR A 432 -5.24 25.87 7.34
N HIS A 433 -4.49 26.95 7.59
CA HIS A 433 -4.25 27.48 8.95
C HIS A 433 -4.78 28.88 9.17
N ASP A 434 -5.35 29.53 8.15
CA ASP A 434 -5.74 30.95 8.14
C ASP A 434 -4.63 31.91 8.63
N ARG A 435 -3.39 31.60 8.30
CA ARG A 435 -2.20 32.38 8.69
C ARG A 435 -1.32 32.66 7.49
N ASN A 436 -0.72 33.85 7.47
CA ASN A 436 0.24 34.22 6.45
C ASN A 436 1.54 33.42 6.61
N TRP A 437 2.21 33.20 5.50
CA TRP A 437 3.56 32.63 5.47
C TRP A 437 4.57 33.61 6.05
N VAL A 438 5.47 33.14 6.90
CA VAL A 438 6.54 33.98 7.47
C VAL A 438 7.93 33.43 7.09
N VAL A 439 8.95 34.30 7.16
CA VAL A 439 10.32 33.91 6.80
C VAL A 439 10.82 32.71 7.60
N GLY A 440 10.44 32.60 8.87
CA GLY A 440 10.78 31.43 9.70
C GLY A 440 10.26 30.10 9.17
N ASP A 441 9.10 30.10 8.48
CA ASP A 441 8.58 28.89 7.82
C ASP A 441 9.48 28.49 6.64
N THR A 442 9.94 29.46 5.84
CA THR A 442 10.88 29.25 4.75
C THR A 442 12.21 28.67 5.24
N ILE A 443 12.75 29.24 6.33
CA ILE A 443 14.00 28.77 6.95
C ILE A 443 13.87 27.32 7.40
N ASN A 444 12.79 26.97 8.11
CA ASN A 444 12.56 25.58 8.53
C ASN A 444 12.35 24.64 7.33
N ALA A 445 11.56 25.05 6.35
CA ALA A 445 11.32 24.25 5.14
C ALA A 445 12.61 23.98 4.34
N SER A 446 13.58 24.93 4.33
CA SER A 446 14.82 24.81 3.57
C SER A 446 15.70 23.61 3.98
N ILE A 447 15.51 23.12 5.19
CA ILE A 447 16.21 21.94 5.73
C ILE A 447 15.25 20.76 5.95
N GLY A 448 14.07 20.79 5.31
CA GLY A 448 13.09 19.71 5.38
C GLY A 448 12.41 19.56 6.73
N GLN A 449 12.22 20.67 7.45
CA GLN A 449 11.52 20.73 8.73
C GLN A 449 10.23 21.59 8.61
N GLY A 450 9.55 21.80 9.71
CA GLY A 450 8.29 22.57 9.72
C GLY A 450 7.15 21.80 9.08
N PHE A 451 6.54 22.35 8.04
CA PHE A 451 5.38 21.73 7.38
C PHE A 451 5.73 20.70 6.30
N VAL A 452 7.01 20.57 5.92
CA VAL A 452 7.42 19.62 4.88
C VAL A 452 7.29 18.19 5.38
N LEU A 453 6.52 17.35 4.68
CA LEU A 453 6.35 15.94 4.98
C LEU A 453 6.53 15.09 3.70
N SER A 454 7.25 13.99 3.81
CA SER A 454 7.45 13.04 2.72
C SER A 454 7.37 11.60 3.19
N SER A 455 6.89 10.72 2.32
CA SER A 455 6.93 9.28 2.58
C SER A 455 8.29 8.69 2.15
N PRO A 456 8.70 7.54 2.72
CA PRO A 456 9.93 6.86 2.31
C PRO A 456 9.99 6.52 0.82
N VAL A 457 8.86 6.16 0.21
CA VAL A 457 8.78 5.97 -1.26
C VAL A 457 9.10 7.26 -2.00
N GLN A 458 8.56 8.40 -1.57
CA GLN A 458 8.87 9.69 -2.21
C GLN A 458 10.35 10.06 -2.08
N LEU A 459 10.97 9.76 -0.94
CA LEU A 459 12.42 9.97 -0.75
C LEU A 459 13.24 9.07 -1.68
N ALA A 460 12.81 7.83 -1.91
CA ALA A 460 13.44 6.94 -2.89
C ALA A 460 13.28 7.47 -4.32
N VAL A 461 12.11 7.97 -4.69
CA VAL A 461 11.85 8.59 -6.01
C VAL A 461 12.69 9.86 -6.20
N MET A 462 12.75 10.74 -5.21
CA MET A 462 13.62 11.92 -5.25
C MET A 462 15.08 11.52 -5.49
N THR A 463 15.56 10.54 -4.76
CA THR A 463 16.92 10.01 -4.90
C THR A 463 17.15 9.44 -6.30
N ALA A 464 16.21 8.67 -6.82
CA ALA A 464 16.24 8.08 -8.15
C ALA A 464 16.29 9.17 -9.24
N ARG A 465 15.46 10.21 -9.14
CA ARG A 465 15.44 11.35 -10.06
C ARG A 465 16.74 12.14 -10.05
N ILE A 466 17.31 12.38 -8.87
CA ILE A 466 18.62 13.02 -8.75
C ILE A 466 19.70 12.14 -9.40
N ALA A 467 19.71 10.85 -9.12
CA ALA A 467 20.71 9.91 -9.64
C ALA A 467 20.65 9.75 -11.15
N THR A 468 19.45 9.67 -11.74
CA THR A 468 19.27 9.40 -13.18
C THR A 468 19.12 10.65 -14.04
N GLY A 469 18.59 11.74 -13.49
CA GLY A 469 18.18 12.92 -14.25
C GLY A 469 16.88 12.72 -15.05
N THR A 470 16.08 11.70 -14.72
CA THR A 470 14.81 11.39 -15.41
C THR A 470 13.63 11.43 -14.44
N LYS A 471 12.41 11.59 -14.96
CA LYS A 471 11.15 11.58 -14.16
C LYS A 471 10.74 10.19 -13.72
N ILE A 472 11.70 9.29 -13.52
CA ILE A 472 11.46 7.90 -13.14
C ILE A 472 10.37 7.77 -12.08
N SER A 473 9.46 6.82 -12.27
CA SER A 473 8.32 6.58 -11.38
C SER A 473 8.39 5.17 -10.79
N PRO A 474 7.97 4.99 -9.53
CA PRO A 474 8.01 3.69 -8.88
C PRO A 474 6.98 2.73 -9.51
N ARG A 475 7.34 1.46 -9.65
CA ARG A 475 6.50 0.38 -10.18
C ARG A 475 6.54 -0.81 -9.24
N LEU A 476 5.39 -1.42 -8.92
CA LEU A 476 5.28 -2.58 -8.04
C LEU A 476 4.86 -3.86 -8.76
N ILE A 477 4.02 -3.76 -9.79
CA ILE A 477 3.56 -4.90 -10.59
C ILE A 477 4.34 -4.92 -11.90
N ASN A 478 5.00 -6.06 -12.18
CA ASN A 478 5.68 -6.30 -13.45
C ASN A 478 4.70 -6.76 -14.55
N ALA A 479 3.86 -7.72 -14.23
CA ALA A 479 2.91 -8.30 -15.19
C ALA A 479 1.63 -8.80 -14.50
N ILE A 480 0.53 -8.75 -15.24
CA ILE A 480 -0.75 -9.38 -14.87
C ILE A 480 -1.09 -10.39 -15.98
N ASP A 481 -1.20 -11.67 -15.63
CA ASP A 481 -1.42 -12.80 -16.54
C ASP A 481 -0.42 -12.81 -17.73
N ASN A 482 0.85 -12.57 -17.43
CA ASN A 482 1.97 -12.43 -18.35
C ASN A 482 1.89 -11.23 -19.31
N ARG A 483 0.98 -10.29 -19.08
CA ARG A 483 0.94 -9.01 -19.80
C ARG A 483 1.75 -7.97 -19.03
N PRO A 484 2.91 -7.54 -19.58
CA PRO A 484 3.78 -6.58 -18.91
C PRO A 484 3.07 -5.26 -18.63
N GLN A 485 3.30 -4.70 -17.45
CA GLN A 485 2.85 -3.35 -17.11
C GLN A 485 3.86 -2.30 -17.60
N PRO A 486 3.39 -1.11 -18.03
CA PRO A 486 4.26 -0.11 -18.63
C PRO A 486 5.28 0.45 -17.64
N VAL A 487 6.48 0.72 -18.13
CA VAL A 487 7.51 1.49 -17.45
C VAL A 487 7.27 2.98 -17.76
N LYS A 488 7.10 3.79 -16.71
CA LYS A 488 6.79 5.23 -16.82
C LYS A 488 7.98 6.09 -16.40
N GLY A 489 8.02 7.34 -16.90
CA GLY A 489 8.91 8.38 -16.37
C GLY A 489 10.35 8.27 -16.87
N ARG A 490 10.54 8.06 -18.14
CA ARG A 490 11.87 8.08 -18.77
C ARG A 490 12.28 9.46 -19.32
N GLU A 491 11.36 10.41 -19.31
CA GLU A 491 11.63 11.77 -19.77
C GLU A 491 12.65 12.44 -18.83
N PRO A 492 13.56 13.27 -19.35
CA PRO A 492 14.46 14.08 -18.53
C PRO A 492 13.67 14.96 -17.57
N ILE A 493 14.19 15.15 -16.36
CA ILE A 493 13.70 16.20 -15.48
C ILE A 493 14.18 17.56 -15.97
N ASN A 494 13.42 18.60 -15.71
CA ASN A 494 13.76 19.95 -16.12
C ASN A 494 14.82 20.57 -15.19
N ILE A 495 16.01 19.97 -15.09
CA ILE A 495 17.15 20.44 -14.29
C ILE A 495 18.41 20.31 -15.15
N GLU A 496 19.18 21.39 -15.17
CA GLU A 496 20.45 21.43 -15.92
C GLU A 496 21.38 20.29 -15.47
N PRO A 497 22.00 19.54 -16.41
CA PRO A 497 22.89 18.42 -16.08
C PRO A 497 24.04 18.81 -15.15
N ASP A 498 24.61 20.01 -15.28
CA ASP A 498 25.69 20.50 -14.42
C ASP A 498 25.24 20.76 -12.98
N HIS A 499 23.99 21.20 -12.78
CA HIS A 499 23.40 21.34 -11.46
C HIS A 499 23.22 19.99 -10.78
N LEU A 500 22.73 18.98 -11.52
CA LEU A 500 22.60 17.61 -11.02
C LEU A 500 23.96 17.03 -10.65
N GLU A 501 24.95 17.20 -11.54
CA GLU A 501 26.30 16.69 -11.30
C GLU A 501 26.94 17.33 -10.07
N THR A 502 26.73 18.64 -9.87
CA THR A 502 27.20 19.35 -8.67
C THR A 502 26.62 18.75 -7.39
N VAL A 503 25.33 18.44 -7.37
CA VAL A 503 24.67 17.83 -6.21
C VAL A 503 25.08 16.37 -6.03
N ARG A 504 25.21 15.58 -7.12
CA ARG A 504 25.69 14.18 -7.07
C ARG A 504 27.10 14.08 -6.49
N LYS A 505 28.03 14.96 -6.91
CA LYS A 505 29.38 15.03 -6.32
C LYS A 505 29.36 15.32 -4.85
N ALA A 506 28.49 16.23 -4.41
CA ALA A 506 28.34 16.52 -3.00
C ALA A 506 27.71 15.36 -2.21
N MET A 507 26.73 14.64 -2.80
CA MET A 507 26.17 13.41 -2.20
C MET A 507 27.21 12.28 -2.10
N TRP A 508 28.08 12.15 -3.10
CA TRP A 508 29.21 11.23 -3.04
C TRP A 508 30.17 11.60 -1.90
N ALA A 509 30.49 12.88 -1.74
CA ALA A 509 31.37 13.39 -0.69
C ALA A 509 30.83 13.14 0.73
N VAL A 510 29.51 13.12 0.93
CA VAL A 510 28.87 12.75 2.21
C VAL A 510 29.36 11.40 2.72
N VAL A 511 29.63 10.46 1.82
CA VAL A 511 30.03 9.09 2.18
C VAL A 511 31.53 8.89 2.05
N ASN A 512 32.19 9.48 1.03
CA ASN A 512 33.52 9.06 0.61
C ASN A 512 34.61 10.08 0.98
N GLU A 513 34.29 11.34 1.23
CA GLU A 513 35.30 12.32 1.68
C GLU A 513 35.43 12.37 3.20
N ARG A 514 36.59 12.80 3.64
CA ARG A 514 36.85 13.09 5.06
C ARG A 514 35.94 14.21 5.56
N GLY A 515 35.28 14.00 6.69
CA GLY A 515 34.30 14.95 7.27
C GLY A 515 32.88 14.79 6.73
N GLY A 516 32.66 13.89 5.79
CA GLY A 516 31.32 13.54 5.34
C GLY A 516 30.48 12.88 6.44
N THR A 517 29.19 13.23 6.53
CA THR A 517 28.33 12.79 7.65
C THR A 517 27.97 11.29 7.61
N ALA A 518 28.26 10.57 6.53
CA ALA A 518 28.08 9.12 6.42
C ALA A 518 29.40 8.37 6.14
N GLY A 519 30.57 8.94 6.45
CA GLY A 519 31.87 8.31 6.18
C GLY A 519 32.07 6.92 6.80
N GLY A 520 31.37 6.61 7.90
CA GLY A 520 31.34 5.27 8.51
C GLY A 520 30.45 4.25 7.83
N SER A 521 29.72 4.65 6.75
CA SER A 521 28.77 3.78 6.04
C SER A 521 29.16 3.57 4.56
N ARG A 522 30.46 3.56 4.25
CA ARG A 522 30.95 3.16 2.93
C ARG A 522 30.59 1.70 2.65
N LEU A 523 30.38 1.38 1.37
CA LEU A 523 30.21 -0.02 0.96
C LEU A 523 31.45 -0.85 1.32
N HIS A 524 31.24 -2.12 1.64
CA HIS A 524 32.35 -3.04 1.95
C HIS A 524 33.15 -3.43 0.70
N ARG A 525 32.51 -3.34 -0.47
CA ARG A 525 33.17 -3.48 -1.78
C ARG A 525 33.99 -2.24 -2.08
N ARG A 526 35.29 -2.43 -2.36
CA ARG A 526 36.21 -1.33 -2.66
C ARG A 526 36.10 -0.83 -4.11
N ASP A 527 35.54 -1.65 -4.98
CA ASP A 527 35.34 -1.38 -6.44
C ASP A 527 34.06 -0.58 -6.73
N VAL A 528 33.22 -0.35 -5.72
CA VAL A 528 31.93 0.35 -5.88
C VAL A 528 31.76 1.37 -4.76
N GLU A 529 31.42 2.58 -5.13
CA GLU A 529 31.12 3.65 -4.18
C GLU A 529 29.65 3.98 -4.20
N MET A 530 29.12 4.46 -3.09
CA MET A 530 27.75 4.97 -3.00
C MET A 530 27.74 6.48 -2.75
N ALA A 531 26.72 7.14 -3.23
CA ALA A 531 26.38 8.52 -2.92
C ALA A 531 25.13 8.56 -2.03
N GLY A 532 25.05 9.51 -1.10
CA GLY A 532 23.88 9.58 -0.24
C GLY A 532 23.78 10.84 0.61
N LYS A 533 22.79 10.88 1.48
CA LYS A 533 22.57 11.98 2.41
C LYS A 533 21.92 11.49 3.69
N THR A 534 22.51 11.83 4.83
CA THR A 534 21.93 11.62 6.15
C THR A 534 20.83 12.65 6.43
N GLY A 535 19.79 12.23 7.12
CA GLY A 535 18.75 13.07 7.68
C GLY A 535 18.53 12.77 9.16
N THR A 536 18.20 13.81 9.90
CA THR A 536 17.67 13.71 11.26
C THR A 536 16.48 14.64 11.33
N SER A 537 15.33 14.11 11.73
CA SER A 537 14.08 14.83 11.75
C SER A 537 13.62 15.04 13.18
N GLN A 538 13.58 16.29 13.60
CA GLN A 538 13.11 16.65 14.93
C GLN A 538 11.61 16.42 15.06
N VAL A 539 11.20 15.70 16.11
CA VAL A 539 9.79 15.44 16.42
C VAL A 539 9.26 16.31 17.56
N ARG A 540 10.12 17.02 18.27
CA ARG A 540 9.76 17.86 19.41
C ARG A 540 10.31 19.27 19.28
N TYR A 541 9.64 20.20 19.92
CA TYR A 541 10.16 21.54 20.09
C TYR A 541 11.23 21.56 21.20
N ILE A 542 12.38 22.17 20.93
CA ILE A 542 13.45 22.39 21.91
C ILE A 542 13.30 23.83 22.42
N THR A 543 12.99 23.99 23.71
CA THR A 543 12.76 25.30 24.30
C THR A 543 14.07 26.09 24.44
N ARG A 544 13.94 27.40 24.73
CA ARG A 544 15.11 28.26 24.95
C ARG A 544 15.86 27.84 26.23
N GLU A 545 15.14 27.54 27.28
CA GLU A 545 15.68 27.08 28.57
C GLU A 545 16.44 25.75 28.41
N GLU A 546 15.90 24.83 27.63
CA GLU A 546 16.59 23.56 27.34
C GLU A 546 17.87 23.82 26.53
N ARG A 547 17.86 24.79 25.61
CA ARG A 547 19.06 25.14 24.84
C ARG A 547 20.16 25.77 25.70
N GLU A 548 19.77 26.53 26.72
CA GLU A 548 20.71 27.18 27.67
C GLU A 548 21.28 26.16 28.67
N ARG A 549 20.48 25.20 29.16
CA ARG A 549 20.89 24.16 30.11
C ARG A 549 21.60 22.97 29.46
N GLY A 550 21.51 22.82 28.14
CA GLY A 550 21.97 21.68 27.37
C GLY A 550 20.83 20.85 26.82
N VAL A 551 20.86 20.59 25.50
CA VAL A 551 19.84 19.76 24.82
C VAL A 551 20.02 18.31 25.22
N PHE A 552 18.95 17.64 25.64
CA PHE A 552 18.96 16.22 25.96
C PHE A 552 19.41 15.39 24.75
N ARG A 553 20.21 14.35 24.99
CA ARG A 553 20.56 13.39 23.95
C ARG A 553 19.33 12.53 23.62
N ASN A 554 19.22 12.08 22.39
CA ASN A 554 18.11 11.21 21.98
C ASN A 554 18.02 9.94 22.84
N GLU A 555 19.15 9.40 23.28
CA GLU A 555 19.27 8.21 24.12
C GLU A 555 18.63 8.39 25.51
N ASP A 556 18.64 9.61 26.02
CA ASP A 556 18.09 9.98 27.33
C ASP A 556 16.57 10.31 27.28
N LEU A 557 15.99 10.33 26.09
CA LEU A 557 14.58 10.65 25.89
C LEU A 557 13.71 9.38 25.77
N PRO A 558 12.44 9.42 26.21
CA PRO A 558 11.45 8.42 25.84
C PRO A 558 11.41 8.22 24.32
N TRP A 559 11.11 7.00 23.86
CA TRP A 559 11.19 6.66 22.44
C TRP A 559 10.38 7.62 21.55
N GLU A 560 9.18 7.97 21.94
CA GLU A 560 8.24 8.83 21.20
C GLU A 560 8.75 10.27 21.02
N ARG A 561 9.73 10.69 21.80
CA ARG A 561 10.32 12.03 21.78
C ARG A 561 11.66 12.11 21.07
N ARG A 562 12.23 10.97 20.67
CA ARG A 562 13.49 10.90 19.91
C ARG A 562 13.27 11.35 18.47
N ASP A 563 14.29 11.90 17.87
CA ASP A 563 14.27 12.30 16.46
C ASP A 563 14.19 11.07 15.54
N HIS A 564 13.59 11.22 14.36
CA HIS A 564 13.65 10.16 13.35
C HIS A 564 15.02 10.17 12.68
N ALA A 565 15.55 8.98 12.37
CA ALA A 565 16.79 8.80 11.64
C ALA A 565 16.48 8.45 10.18
N LEU A 566 17.05 9.22 9.24
CA LEU A 566 16.83 9.03 7.82
C LEU A 566 18.16 8.89 7.07
N PHE A 567 18.13 8.12 5.99
CA PHE A 567 19.19 8.09 5.00
C PHE A 567 18.60 7.81 3.62
N ILE A 568 19.11 8.54 2.65
CA ILE A 568 18.85 8.27 1.23
C ILE A 568 20.19 8.12 0.51
N GLY A 569 20.21 7.26 -0.51
CA GLY A 569 21.42 7.07 -1.29
C GLY A 569 21.18 6.23 -2.53
N TYR A 570 22.21 6.13 -3.34
CA TYR A 570 22.23 5.27 -4.53
C TYR A 570 23.63 4.70 -4.75
N ALA A 571 23.67 3.59 -5.43
CA ALA A 571 24.92 2.91 -5.80
C ALA A 571 24.76 2.12 -7.11
N PRO A 572 25.84 1.95 -7.92
CA PRO A 572 27.10 2.68 -7.86
C PRO A 572 26.93 4.20 -8.02
N ALA A 573 27.90 4.99 -7.56
CA ALA A 573 27.80 6.45 -7.63
C ALA A 573 28.03 6.98 -9.06
N ASP A 574 28.89 6.33 -9.83
CA ASP A 574 29.26 6.64 -11.22
C ASP A 574 28.25 6.12 -12.25
N SER A 575 27.67 4.94 -12.01
CA SER A 575 26.70 4.26 -12.87
C SER A 575 25.48 3.78 -12.06
N PRO A 576 24.58 4.70 -11.64
CA PRO A 576 23.53 4.43 -10.67
C PRO A 576 22.62 3.26 -11.06
N ARG A 577 22.56 2.22 -10.19
CA ARG A 577 21.76 1.03 -10.39
C ARG A 577 20.59 0.92 -9.43
N PHE A 578 20.80 1.20 -8.16
CA PHE A 578 19.76 1.15 -7.12
C PHE A 578 19.76 2.42 -6.30
N ALA A 579 18.56 2.95 -6.02
CA ALA A 579 18.34 3.96 -5.00
C ALA A 579 17.72 3.33 -3.75
N VAL A 580 18.09 3.84 -2.58
CA VAL A 580 17.56 3.42 -1.29
C VAL A 580 17.08 4.61 -0.48
N SER A 581 15.99 4.41 0.25
CA SER A 581 15.51 5.28 1.32
C SER A 581 15.27 4.44 2.57
N VAL A 582 15.87 4.83 3.68
CA VAL A 582 15.67 4.22 4.99
C VAL A 582 15.21 5.28 5.98
N VAL A 583 14.12 4.99 6.67
CA VAL A 583 13.58 5.79 7.76
C VAL A 583 13.45 4.89 8.99
N VAL A 584 14.10 5.27 10.09
CA VAL A 584 13.94 4.62 11.39
C VAL A 584 13.23 5.59 12.32
N GLU A 585 12.00 5.26 12.69
CA GLU A 585 11.21 6.08 13.60
C GLU A 585 11.90 6.19 14.94
N HIS A 586 12.09 7.42 15.41
CA HIS A 586 12.68 7.71 16.71
C HIS A 586 14.08 7.10 16.93
N GLY A 587 14.80 6.80 15.82
CA GLY A 587 16.12 6.19 15.81
C GLY A 587 17.27 7.14 16.17
N GLY A 588 17.00 8.43 16.35
CA GLY A 588 17.91 9.48 16.81
C GLY A 588 18.81 10.01 15.70
N SER A 589 19.77 9.25 15.20
CA SER A 589 20.79 9.73 14.27
C SER A 589 20.77 9.00 12.93
N GLY A 590 20.60 9.76 11.84
CA GLY A 590 20.64 9.20 10.48
C GLY A 590 21.98 8.53 10.15
N SER A 591 23.11 9.11 10.58
CA SER A 591 24.43 8.55 10.35
C SER A 591 24.72 7.26 11.14
N LYS A 592 24.17 7.13 12.36
CA LYS A 592 24.40 5.98 13.25
C LYS A 592 23.41 4.83 13.03
N LYS A 593 22.16 5.14 12.65
CA LYS A 593 21.07 4.14 12.53
C LYS A 593 20.68 3.88 11.07
N ALA A 594 20.24 4.88 10.31
CA ALA A 594 19.71 4.67 8.97
C ALA A 594 20.79 4.40 7.90
N ALA A 595 21.92 5.10 7.96
CA ALA A 595 22.98 4.96 6.95
C ALA A 595 23.64 3.56 6.92
N PRO A 596 23.96 2.91 8.06
CA PRO A 596 24.47 1.54 8.03
C PRO A 596 23.46 0.53 7.47
N VAL A 597 22.17 0.67 7.82
CA VAL A 597 21.10 -0.19 7.28
C VAL A 597 21.00 -0.02 5.76
N ALA A 598 20.98 1.22 5.27
CA ALA A 598 20.93 1.51 3.85
C ALA A 598 22.14 0.99 3.08
N ARG A 599 23.38 1.14 3.64
CA ARG A 599 24.60 0.56 3.09
C ARG A 599 24.46 -0.95 2.89
N ASP A 600 24.05 -1.67 3.93
CA ASP A 600 23.99 -3.13 3.91
C ASP A 600 22.92 -3.61 2.89
N ILE A 601 21.79 -2.93 2.83
CA ILE A 601 20.74 -3.21 1.84
C ILE A 601 21.22 -2.95 0.41
N LEU A 602 21.90 -1.81 0.15
CA LEU A 602 22.48 -1.52 -1.17
C LEU A 602 23.56 -2.56 -1.54
N GLN A 603 24.42 -2.93 -0.62
CA GLN A 603 25.42 -3.97 -0.83
C GLN A 603 24.78 -5.31 -1.21
N LYS A 604 23.71 -5.70 -0.52
CA LYS A 604 22.94 -6.92 -0.84
C LYS A 604 22.27 -6.81 -2.21
N ALA A 605 21.65 -5.67 -2.53
CA ALA A 605 21.03 -5.43 -3.82
C ALA A 605 22.03 -5.54 -4.97
N LEU A 606 23.22 -4.94 -4.83
CA LEU A 606 24.31 -5.03 -5.81
C LEU A 606 24.82 -6.46 -6.00
N ASN A 607 24.94 -7.23 -4.92
CA ASN A 607 25.36 -8.63 -4.99
C ASN A 607 24.33 -9.51 -5.66
N LEU A 608 23.03 -9.21 -5.50
CA LEU A 608 21.93 -9.94 -6.16
C LEU A 608 21.66 -9.47 -7.59
N ALA A 609 22.16 -8.30 -8.00
CA ALA A 609 21.85 -7.65 -9.28
C ALA A 609 22.01 -8.54 -10.52
N PRO A 610 23.03 -9.42 -10.64
CA PRO A 610 23.18 -10.31 -11.78
C PRO A 610 22.00 -11.29 -11.94
N ASP A 611 21.41 -11.73 -10.82
CA ASP A 611 20.35 -12.72 -10.74
C ASP A 611 18.94 -12.13 -10.60
N MET A 612 18.81 -10.80 -10.68
CA MET A 612 17.53 -10.08 -10.52
C MET A 612 16.70 -9.97 -11.81
N ASN A 613 16.93 -10.85 -12.78
CA ASN A 613 16.09 -10.89 -13.97
C ASN A 613 14.75 -11.57 -13.69
N TYR A 614 13.69 -11.10 -14.36
CA TYR A 614 12.39 -11.70 -14.24
C TYR A 614 12.40 -13.14 -14.77
N ARG A 615 11.81 -14.06 -14.00
CA ARG A 615 11.54 -15.41 -14.47
C ARG A 615 10.09 -15.50 -14.92
N THR A 616 9.84 -16.32 -15.92
CA THR A 616 8.48 -16.58 -16.41
C THR A 616 7.65 -17.22 -15.31
N VAL A 617 6.45 -16.70 -15.10
CA VAL A 617 5.46 -17.27 -14.17
C VAL A 617 4.36 -17.99 -14.95
N PRO A 618 3.70 -19.02 -14.38
CA PRO A 618 2.59 -19.67 -15.04
C PRO A 618 1.44 -18.67 -15.25
N ASN A 619 0.80 -18.75 -16.42
CA ASN A 619 -0.46 -18.03 -16.61
C ASN A 619 -1.61 -18.78 -15.94
N ARG A 620 -2.77 -18.14 -15.78
CA ARG A 620 -3.93 -18.73 -15.10
C ARG A 620 -4.35 -20.09 -15.66
N LYS A 621 -4.34 -20.29 -16.97
CA LYS A 621 -4.71 -21.56 -17.63
C LYS A 621 -3.71 -22.69 -17.40
N THR A 622 -2.44 -22.34 -17.25
CA THR A 622 -1.37 -23.34 -16.99
C THR A 622 -1.36 -23.77 -15.53
N ALA A 623 -1.72 -22.85 -14.61
CA ALA A 623 -1.80 -23.13 -13.19
C ALA A 623 -2.97 -24.08 -12.85
N GLU A 624 -4.12 -23.96 -13.51
CA GLU A 624 -5.26 -24.90 -13.35
C GLU A 624 -4.88 -26.32 -13.73
N ARG A 625 -4.25 -26.51 -14.89
CA ARG A 625 -3.82 -27.86 -15.36
C ARG A 625 -2.80 -28.52 -14.44
N ALA A 626 -2.05 -27.74 -13.68
CA ALA A 626 -1.11 -28.26 -12.69
C ALA A 626 -1.81 -28.67 -11.38
N SER A 627 -2.85 -27.93 -10.97
CA SER A 627 -3.65 -28.27 -9.78
C SER A 627 -4.61 -29.44 -10.00
N GLU A 628 -5.06 -29.71 -11.25
CA GLU A 628 -5.88 -30.88 -11.60
C GLU A 628 -5.06 -32.19 -11.65
N LYS A 629 -3.73 -32.10 -11.75
CA LYS A 629 -2.83 -33.26 -11.83
C LYS A 629 -2.15 -33.61 -10.50
N ALA A 630 -2.28 -32.75 -9.48
CA ALA A 630 -1.76 -32.95 -8.13
C ALA A 630 -2.89 -33.33 -7.16
#